data_5d416af92b73228535166b730fa1dd6a
#
_entry.id   5d416af92b73228535166b730fa1dd6a
#
_cell.length_a   1.000
_cell.length_b   1.000
_cell.length_c   1.000
_cell.angle_alpha   90.00
_cell.angle_beta   90.00
_cell.angle_gamma   90.00
#
_symmetry.space_group_name_H-M   'P 1'
#
loop_
_entity.id
_entity.type
_entity.pdbx_description
1 polymer ?
#
loop_
_entity_poly.entity_id
_entity_poly.type
_entity_poly.pdbx_seq_one_letter_code
_entity_poly.pdbx_strand_id
1 'polypeptide(L)'
;MRAFLALLAVLLAACGAPEPPLVVSELEITKPMPGRQMSAGYLVLTNNTDEPMRITSGESPQFGSVQVHETTIEDGVSRMRELAELIVPAHGSVRLQRGGKHLMLMRPADLEDGVALQFFSGGTPVLSVNYSFPEEGEQ
;
A
#
# COMPACT_ATOMS: atom_id res chain seq x y z
N MET A 1 41.54 53.08 7.42
CA MET A 1 41.31 51.69 7.84
C MET A 1 39.93 51.29 7.35
N ARG A 2 39.86 50.46 6.31
CA ARG A 2 38.62 50.00 5.70
C ARG A 2 38.46 48.52 6.10
N ALA A 3 37.51 48.26 6.98
CA ALA A 3 37.16 46.88 7.39
C ALA A 3 36.24 46.27 6.34
N PHE A 4 36.73 45.25 5.60
CA PHE A 4 35.91 44.41 4.73
C PHE A 4 35.21 43.35 5.60
N LEU A 5 33.89 43.51 5.75
CA LEU A 5 33.02 42.45 6.31
C LEU A 5 32.75 41.43 5.24
N ALA A 6 33.41 40.27 5.29
CA ALA A 6 33.10 39.14 4.44
C ALA A 6 31.84 38.45 4.99
N LEU A 7 30.69 38.59 4.29
CA LEU A 7 29.48 37.90 4.60
C LEU A 7 29.58 36.45 4.05
N LEU A 8 29.87 35.50 4.93
CA LEU A 8 29.90 34.07 4.61
C LEU A 8 28.47 33.54 4.53
N ALA A 9 27.93 33.43 3.33
CA ALA A 9 26.65 32.79 3.09
C ALA A 9 26.81 31.27 3.22
N VAL A 10 26.34 30.71 4.34
CA VAL A 10 26.23 29.26 4.54
C VAL A 10 25.01 28.77 3.75
N LEU A 11 25.26 28.16 2.60
CA LEU A 11 24.23 27.38 1.89
C LEU A 11 23.97 26.11 2.70
N LEU A 12 22.89 26.08 3.45
CA LEU A 12 22.32 24.83 3.99
C LEU A 12 21.76 24.04 2.81
N ALA A 13 22.54 23.11 2.29
CA ALA A 13 22.03 22.07 1.42
C ALA A 13 21.10 21.19 2.26
N ALA A 14 19.79 21.40 2.15
CA ALA A 14 18.80 20.46 2.68
C ALA A 14 18.90 19.18 1.84
N CYS A 15 19.74 18.23 2.27
CA CYS A 15 19.67 16.86 1.79
C CYS A 15 18.35 16.28 2.31
N GLY A 16 17.30 16.36 1.51
CA GLY A 16 16.09 15.58 1.73
C GLY A 16 16.47 14.10 1.76
N ALA A 17 15.94 13.34 2.73
CA ALA A 17 16.09 11.89 2.70
C ALA A 17 15.53 11.34 1.39
N PRO A 18 16.18 10.32 0.77
CA PRO A 18 15.66 9.74 -0.45
C PRO A 18 14.26 9.18 -0.21
N GLU A 19 13.35 9.45 -1.13
CA GLU A 19 11.99 8.90 -1.05
C GLU A 19 12.03 7.36 -1.12
N PRO A 20 11.15 6.67 -0.34
CA PRO A 20 11.05 5.22 -0.44
C PRO A 20 10.72 4.80 -1.86
N PRO A 21 11.27 3.67 -2.35
CA PRO A 21 11.05 3.21 -3.72
C PRO A 21 9.57 2.88 -4.01
N LEU A 22 8.83 2.42 -3.01
CA LEU A 22 7.40 2.15 -3.10
C LEU A 22 6.69 2.76 -1.88
N VAL A 23 5.61 3.49 -2.13
CA VAL A 23 4.83 4.19 -1.09
C VAL A 23 3.37 3.75 -1.16
N VAL A 24 2.77 3.56 0.02
CA VAL A 24 1.33 3.38 0.19
C VAL A 24 0.70 4.68 0.65
N SER A 25 -0.44 4.99 0.08
CA SER A 25 -1.34 6.04 0.57
C SER A 25 -2.80 5.58 0.51
N GLU A 26 -3.69 6.31 1.17
CA GLU A 26 -5.13 6.03 1.21
C GLU A 26 -5.46 4.58 1.62
N LEU A 27 -4.69 4.01 2.55
CA LEU A 27 -4.93 2.65 3.02
C LEU A 27 -6.20 2.58 3.85
N GLU A 28 -7.12 1.73 3.43
CA GLU A 28 -8.34 1.37 4.16
C GLU A 28 -8.47 -0.15 4.19
N ILE A 29 -8.66 -0.74 5.36
CA ILE A 29 -8.98 -2.16 5.53
C ILE A 29 -10.34 -2.26 6.21
N THR A 30 -11.27 -2.99 5.60
CA THR A 30 -12.59 -3.20 6.21
C THR A 30 -12.50 -4.25 7.31
N LYS A 31 -13.22 -4.05 8.42
CA LYS A 31 -13.39 -5.13 9.40
C LYS A 31 -14.21 -6.27 8.78
N PRO A 32 -13.92 -7.54 9.09
CA PRO A 32 -14.76 -8.65 8.67
C PRO A 32 -16.18 -8.46 9.19
N MET A 33 -17.18 -8.67 8.36
CA MET A 33 -18.56 -8.73 8.83
C MET A 33 -18.78 -10.00 9.69
N PRO A 34 -19.69 -9.97 10.68
CA PRO A 34 -19.99 -11.13 11.49
C PRO A 34 -20.26 -12.38 10.63
N GLY A 35 -19.57 -13.48 10.93
CA GLY A 35 -19.68 -14.73 10.20
C GLY A 35 -18.92 -14.77 8.86
N ARG A 36 -18.22 -13.70 8.46
CA ARG A 36 -17.36 -13.68 7.27
C ARG A 36 -15.90 -13.88 7.63
N GLN A 37 -15.22 -14.69 6.82
CA GLN A 37 -13.80 -15.02 7.00
C GLN A 37 -12.91 -14.22 6.03
N MET A 38 -13.32 -12.98 5.71
CA MET A 38 -12.61 -12.13 4.77
C MET A 38 -12.82 -10.66 5.05
N SER A 39 -11.80 -9.87 4.71
CA SER A 39 -11.79 -8.42 4.67
C SER A 39 -11.34 -7.95 3.30
N ALA A 40 -11.69 -6.74 2.94
CA ALA A 40 -11.16 -6.08 1.76
C ALA A 40 -10.20 -4.97 2.16
N GLY A 41 -9.16 -4.77 1.36
CA GLY A 41 -8.21 -3.66 1.50
C GLY A 41 -8.15 -2.83 0.23
N TYR A 42 -8.10 -1.52 0.42
CA TYR A 42 -8.02 -0.51 -0.64
C TYR A 42 -6.84 0.41 -0.36
N LEU A 43 -6.12 0.81 -1.39
CA LEU A 43 -4.93 1.65 -1.23
C LEU A 43 -4.45 2.20 -2.58
N VAL A 44 -3.53 3.14 -2.54
CA VAL A 44 -2.76 3.57 -3.69
C VAL A 44 -1.31 3.17 -3.48
N LEU A 45 -0.73 2.49 -4.46
CA LEU A 45 0.69 2.20 -4.54
C LEU A 45 1.34 3.17 -5.52
N THR A 46 2.38 3.86 -5.08
CA THR A 46 3.19 4.77 -5.92
C THR A 46 4.62 4.27 -5.98
N ASN A 47 5.12 4.11 -7.19
CA ASN A 47 6.48 3.67 -7.48
C ASN A 47 7.34 4.89 -7.82
N ASN A 48 8.34 5.19 -6.99
CA ASN A 48 9.26 6.31 -7.16
C ASN A 48 10.56 5.93 -7.91
N THR A 49 10.60 4.73 -8.50
CA THR A 49 11.76 4.25 -9.24
C THR A 49 11.62 4.39 -10.75
N ASP A 50 12.74 4.27 -11.46
CA ASP A 50 12.81 4.37 -12.93
C ASP A 50 12.34 3.08 -13.65
N GLU A 51 12.00 2.02 -12.89
CA GLU A 51 11.58 0.74 -13.46
C GLU A 51 10.21 0.32 -12.90
N PRO A 52 9.39 -0.41 -13.67
CA PRO A 52 8.16 -0.99 -13.17
C PRO A 52 8.42 -1.94 -12.00
N MET A 53 7.60 -1.85 -10.96
CA MET A 53 7.69 -2.76 -9.81
C MET A 53 6.57 -3.80 -9.87
N ARG A 54 6.96 -5.07 -9.72
CA ARG A 54 6.02 -6.20 -9.73
C ARG A 54 5.77 -6.66 -8.31
N ILE A 55 4.55 -6.57 -7.85
CA ILE A 55 4.11 -7.14 -6.57
C ILE A 55 3.56 -8.53 -6.85
N THR A 56 4.24 -9.56 -6.34
CA THR A 56 3.92 -10.96 -6.62
C THR A 56 3.21 -11.66 -5.46
N SER A 57 3.31 -11.13 -4.25
CA SER A 57 2.60 -11.65 -3.08
C SER A 57 2.45 -10.61 -1.98
N GLY A 58 1.53 -10.86 -1.07
CA GLY A 58 1.34 -10.13 0.17
C GLY A 58 1.16 -11.09 1.33
N GLU A 59 1.58 -10.66 2.52
CA GLU A 59 1.46 -11.43 3.77
C GLU A 59 1.01 -10.51 4.91
N SER A 60 0.39 -11.11 5.91
CA SER A 60 -0.02 -10.46 7.15
C SER A 60 -0.05 -11.48 8.28
N PRO A 61 0.52 -11.16 9.46
CA PRO A 61 0.35 -12.02 10.65
C PRO A 61 -1.11 -12.16 11.09
N GLN A 62 -1.95 -11.17 10.78
CA GLN A 62 -3.35 -11.13 11.18
C GLN A 62 -4.29 -11.83 10.19
N PHE A 63 -3.79 -12.28 9.05
CA PHE A 63 -4.58 -12.99 8.04
C PHE A 63 -3.86 -14.24 7.55
N GLY A 64 -4.62 -15.29 7.29
CA GLY A 64 -4.06 -16.53 6.75
C GLY A 64 -3.66 -16.41 5.27
N SER A 65 -4.15 -15.39 4.55
CA SER A 65 -3.76 -15.13 3.16
C SER A 65 -4.12 -13.71 2.75
N VAL A 66 -3.23 -13.10 1.95
CA VAL A 66 -3.42 -11.78 1.34
C VAL A 66 -3.24 -11.93 -0.16
N GLN A 67 -4.26 -11.58 -0.93
CA GLN A 67 -4.28 -11.72 -2.40
C GLN A 67 -4.72 -10.41 -3.04
N VAL A 68 -4.29 -10.16 -4.26
CA VAL A 68 -4.84 -9.09 -5.10
C VAL A 68 -5.91 -9.70 -6.01
N HIS A 69 -7.10 -9.14 -5.96
CA HIS A 69 -8.22 -9.52 -6.84
C HIS A 69 -8.61 -8.37 -7.74
N GLU A 70 -9.24 -8.69 -8.84
CA GLU A 70 -9.85 -7.72 -9.75
C GLU A 70 -11.32 -8.10 -10.01
N THR A 71 -12.18 -7.13 -9.84
CA THR A 71 -13.60 -7.25 -10.25
C THR A 71 -13.76 -6.65 -11.62
N THR A 72 -14.38 -7.41 -12.53
CA THR A 72 -14.77 -6.97 -13.88
C THR A 72 -16.26 -7.20 -14.09
N ILE A 73 -16.85 -6.44 -14.98
CA ILE A 73 -18.24 -6.64 -15.42
C ILE A 73 -18.19 -7.12 -16.88
N GLU A 74 -18.65 -8.36 -17.08
CA GLU A 74 -18.70 -8.99 -18.38
C GLU A 74 -20.16 -9.38 -18.68
N ASP A 75 -20.75 -8.84 -19.73
CA ASP A 75 -22.17 -9.07 -20.12
C ASP A 75 -23.17 -8.80 -18.97
N GLY A 76 -22.93 -7.75 -18.17
CA GLY A 76 -23.77 -7.40 -17.01
C GLY A 76 -23.54 -8.28 -15.77
N VAL A 77 -22.60 -9.22 -15.82
CA VAL A 77 -22.27 -10.10 -14.69
C VAL A 77 -20.95 -9.66 -14.05
N SER A 78 -20.98 -9.42 -12.74
CA SER A 78 -19.78 -9.14 -11.97
C SER A 78 -18.97 -10.42 -11.77
N ARG A 79 -17.69 -10.37 -12.13
CA ARG A 79 -16.74 -11.47 -11.95
C ARG A 79 -15.54 -10.96 -11.15
N MET A 80 -15.06 -11.78 -10.22
CA MET A 80 -13.88 -11.52 -9.41
C MET A 80 -12.86 -12.62 -9.66
N ARG A 81 -11.61 -12.24 -9.92
CA ARG A 81 -10.50 -13.18 -10.11
C ARG A 81 -9.25 -12.70 -9.39
N GLU A 82 -8.46 -13.65 -8.91
CA GLU A 82 -7.12 -13.36 -8.37
C GLU A 82 -6.18 -12.95 -9.49
N LEU A 83 -5.35 -11.93 -9.21
CA LEU A 83 -4.24 -11.54 -10.07
C LEU A 83 -2.95 -12.19 -9.56
N ALA A 84 -2.22 -12.83 -10.45
CA ALA A 84 -0.92 -13.45 -10.12
C ALA A 84 0.15 -12.41 -9.75
N GLU A 85 0.01 -11.19 -10.25
CA GLU A 85 0.89 -10.07 -9.95
C GLU A 85 0.17 -8.74 -10.17
N LEU A 86 0.68 -7.71 -9.48
CA LEU A 86 0.28 -6.32 -9.68
C LEU A 86 1.50 -5.53 -10.15
N ILE A 87 1.41 -4.86 -11.30
CA ILE A 87 2.50 -4.05 -11.84
C ILE A 87 2.23 -2.58 -11.52
N VAL A 88 3.18 -1.95 -10.82
CA VAL A 88 3.17 -0.50 -10.57
C VAL A 88 4.17 0.14 -11.53
N PRO A 89 3.72 0.97 -12.50
CA PRO A 89 4.61 1.57 -13.50
C PRO A 89 5.70 2.42 -12.87
N ALA A 90 6.83 2.57 -13.58
CA ALA A 90 7.89 3.50 -13.20
C ALA A 90 7.31 4.92 -13.05
N HIS A 91 7.64 5.60 -11.95
CA HIS A 91 7.11 6.94 -11.61
C HIS A 91 5.57 7.05 -11.70
N GLY A 92 4.88 5.93 -11.52
CA GLY A 92 3.42 5.84 -11.63
C GLY A 92 2.78 5.27 -10.38
N SER A 93 1.46 5.19 -10.43
CA SER A 93 0.64 4.69 -9.33
C SER A 93 -0.40 3.70 -9.82
N VAL A 94 -0.78 2.78 -8.94
CA VAL A 94 -1.92 1.87 -9.12
C VAL A 94 -2.85 2.05 -7.94
N ARG A 95 -4.13 2.23 -8.23
CA ARG A 95 -5.20 2.34 -7.23
C ARG A 95 -5.92 1.01 -7.10
N LEU A 96 -6.00 0.52 -5.86
CA LEU A 96 -6.89 -0.56 -5.47
C LEU A 96 -8.13 0.07 -4.84
N GLN A 97 -9.31 -0.19 -5.42
CA GLN A 97 -10.55 0.48 -5.03
C GLN A 97 -11.77 -0.44 -5.21
N ARG A 98 -12.88 -0.06 -4.58
CA ARG A 98 -14.15 -0.78 -4.71
C ARG A 98 -14.57 -0.88 -6.18
N GLY A 99 -15.00 -2.08 -6.60
CA GLY A 99 -15.42 -2.32 -7.97
C GLY A 99 -14.30 -2.52 -8.99
N GLY A 100 -13.05 -2.46 -8.56
CA GLY A 100 -11.85 -2.68 -9.38
C GLY A 100 -10.89 -3.67 -8.74
N LYS A 101 -9.60 -3.39 -8.84
CA LYS A 101 -8.58 -4.13 -8.10
C LYS A 101 -8.71 -3.85 -6.61
N HIS A 102 -8.49 -4.87 -5.77
CA HIS A 102 -8.54 -4.74 -4.31
C HIS A 102 -7.72 -5.85 -3.65
N LEU A 103 -7.36 -5.63 -2.38
CA LEU A 103 -6.82 -6.70 -1.55
C LEU A 103 -7.96 -7.55 -1.01
N MET A 104 -7.79 -8.87 -1.07
CA MET A 104 -8.61 -9.84 -0.38
C MET A 104 -7.78 -10.43 0.75
N LEU A 105 -8.19 -10.15 2.00
CA LEU A 105 -7.54 -10.64 3.21
C LEU A 105 -8.43 -11.71 3.83
N MET A 106 -7.94 -12.95 3.85
CA MET A 106 -8.74 -14.11 4.23
C MET A 106 -8.26 -14.74 5.53
N ARG A 107 -9.19 -15.39 6.21
CA ARG A 107 -8.96 -16.07 7.50
C ARG A 107 -8.36 -15.11 8.55
N PRO A 108 -9.12 -14.09 8.97
CA PRO A 108 -8.69 -13.16 10.01
C PRO A 108 -8.44 -13.90 11.33
N ALA A 109 -7.36 -13.51 12.00
CA ALA A 109 -7.06 -13.84 13.38
C ALA A 109 -7.45 -12.66 14.29
N ASP A 110 -6.61 -12.33 15.25
CA ASP A 110 -6.81 -11.18 16.12
C ASP A 110 -6.48 -9.88 15.37
N LEU A 111 -7.42 -8.93 15.38
CA LEU A 111 -7.33 -7.64 14.72
C LEU A 111 -7.35 -6.45 15.73
N GLU A 112 -7.28 -6.71 17.03
CA GLU A 112 -7.39 -5.65 18.06
C GLU A 112 -6.26 -4.62 17.93
N ASP A 113 -5.04 -5.07 17.66
CA ASP A 113 -3.87 -4.21 17.48
C ASP A 113 -3.69 -3.67 16.05
N GLY A 114 -4.69 -3.88 15.18
CA GLY A 114 -4.63 -3.47 13.77
C GLY A 114 -4.07 -4.56 12.86
N VAL A 115 -3.55 -4.14 11.70
CA VAL A 115 -3.08 -5.04 10.64
C VAL A 115 -1.70 -4.61 10.16
N ALA A 116 -0.76 -5.55 10.13
CA ALA A 116 0.52 -5.38 9.45
C ALA A 116 0.45 -6.08 8.07
N LEU A 117 0.84 -5.36 7.03
CA LEU A 117 0.94 -5.89 5.67
C LEU A 117 2.38 -5.82 5.18
N GLN A 118 2.84 -6.87 4.53
CA GLN A 118 4.11 -6.90 3.83
C GLN A 118 3.90 -7.37 2.40
N PHE A 119 4.50 -6.66 1.45
CA PHE A 119 4.44 -6.98 0.03
C PHE A 119 5.79 -7.39 -0.51
N PHE A 120 5.79 -8.30 -1.47
CA PHE A 120 6.98 -8.93 -2.02
C PHE A 120 7.03 -8.81 -3.54
N SER A 121 8.23 -8.71 -4.06
CA SER A 121 8.55 -8.85 -5.48
C SER A 121 9.50 -10.03 -5.67
N GLY A 122 9.01 -11.13 -6.24
CA GLY A 122 9.82 -12.35 -6.42
C GLY A 122 10.44 -12.89 -5.15
N GLY A 123 9.72 -12.84 -4.00
CA GLY A 123 10.19 -13.28 -2.69
C GLY A 123 11.03 -12.25 -1.92
N THR A 124 11.35 -11.10 -2.52
CA THR A 124 12.04 -9.99 -1.83
C THR A 124 11.01 -9.01 -1.26
N PRO A 125 11.05 -8.69 0.05
CA PRO A 125 10.16 -7.69 0.62
C PRO A 125 10.46 -6.30 0.03
N VAL A 126 9.41 -5.62 -0.44
CA VAL A 126 9.52 -4.29 -1.08
C VAL A 126 8.75 -3.21 -0.34
N LEU A 127 7.80 -3.59 0.52
CA LEU A 127 6.98 -2.64 1.27
C LEU A 127 6.43 -3.30 2.53
N SER A 128 6.48 -2.58 3.64
CA SER A 128 5.77 -2.95 4.88
C SER A 128 4.95 -1.76 5.35
N VAL A 129 3.71 -2.01 5.75
CA VAL A 129 2.80 -0.98 6.23
C VAL A 129 1.94 -1.51 7.38
N ASN A 130 1.63 -0.63 8.33
CA ASN A 130 0.72 -0.91 9.44
C ASN A 130 -0.55 -0.09 9.26
N TYR A 131 -1.68 -0.68 9.60
CA TYR A 131 -3.00 -0.06 9.59
C TYR A 131 -3.66 -0.24 10.95
N SER A 132 -4.17 0.86 11.52
CA SER A 132 -5.00 0.83 12.72
C SER A 132 -6.43 1.12 12.34
N PHE A 133 -7.37 0.33 12.84
CA PHE A 133 -8.78 0.62 12.62
C PHE A 133 -9.17 1.89 13.38
N PRO A 134 -9.97 2.78 12.75
CA PRO A 134 -10.53 3.94 13.44
C PRO A 134 -11.31 3.50 14.67
N GLU A 135 -11.23 4.27 15.75
CA GLU A 135 -12.07 4.04 16.93
C GLU A 135 -13.56 4.22 16.57
N GLU A 136 -14.42 3.36 17.13
CA GLU A 136 -15.88 3.47 16.92
C GLU A 136 -16.38 4.75 17.61
N GLY A 137 -16.57 5.81 16.84
CA GLY A 137 -17.06 7.11 17.35
C GLY A 137 -16.61 8.34 16.59
N GLU A 138 -15.64 8.26 15.71
CA GLU A 138 -15.22 9.35 14.82
C GLU A 138 -15.87 9.21 13.44
N GLN A 139 -17.12 9.60 13.32
CA GLN A 139 -17.78 9.86 12.04
C GLN A 139 -18.38 11.27 12.08
#